data_ca8aca1fa6bb2a0fa2bf2787a5a1bf3a
#
_entry.id   ca8aca1fa6bb2a0fa2bf2787a5a1bf3a
#
_cell.length_a   1.000
_cell.length_b   1.000
_cell.length_c   1.000
_cell.angle_alpha   90.00
_cell.angle_beta   90.00
_cell.angle_gamma   90.00
#
_symmetry.space_group_name_H-M   'P 1'
#
loop_
_entity.id
_entity.type
_entity.pdbx_description
1 polymer ?
#
loop_
_entity_poly.entity_id
_entity_poly.type
_entity_poly.pdbx_seq_one_letter_code
_entity_poly.pdbx_strand_id
1 'polypeptide(L)'
;PSLWWDKGCFQKQVERQVDKVDFSGKQLYVAFATQPRPDRKLSHFSLTDDFIGSAVPRMEKRHLRVVSKKFPEETHGTVALPGFYDGLKTLFFRSAVGISLPNEPL
;
A
#
# COMPACT_ATOMS: atom_id res chain seq x y z
N PRO A 1 2.53 -5.85 -3.99
CA PRO A 1 3.68 -6.18 -3.14
C PRO A 1 3.86 -7.68 -3.01
N SER A 2 5.08 -8.10 -2.70
CA SER A 2 5.43 -9.52 -2.59
C SER A 2 5.34 -9.97 -1.13
N LEU A 3 4.18 -9.87 -0.56
CA LEU A 3 3.97 -10.19 0.86
C LEU A 3 4.10 -11.68 1.17
N TRP A 4 4.04 -12.53 0.13
CA TRP A 4 4.20 -13.97 0.29
C TRP A 4 5.65 -14.37 0.57
N TRP A 5 6.56 -13.47 0.34
CA TRP A 5 7.98 -13.75 0.42
C TRP A 5 8.37 -14.18 1.84
N ASP A 6 9.27 -15.14 1.91
CA ASP A 6 9.75 -15.70 3.18
C ASP A 6 8.59 -16.06 4.12
N LYS A 7 7.64 -16.80 3.59
CA LYS A 7 6.47 -17.30 4.32
C LYS A 7 5.63 -16.20 4.97
N GLY A 8 5.56 -15.06 4.33
CA GLY A 8 4.80 -13.93 4.86
C GLY A 8 5.48 -13.23 6.03
N CYS A 9 6.79 -13.27 6.07
CA CYS A 9 7.58 -12.70 7.15
C CYS A 9 7.23 -11.24 7.45
N PHE A 10 7.09 -10.42 6.42
CA PHE A 10 6.79 -9.00 6.60
C PHE A 10 5.48 -8.81 7.35
N GLN A 11 4.43 -9.49 6.90
CA GLN A 11 3.12 -9.35 7.53
C GLN A 11 3.13 -9.83 8.97
N LYS A 12 3.84 -10.92 9.23
CA LYS A 12 3.98 -11.44 10.60
C LYS A 12 4.70 -10.45 11.51
N GLN A 13 5.71 -9.79 11.00
CA GLN A 13 6.43 -8.78 11.77
C GLN A 13 5.54 -7.57 12.07
N VAL A 14 4.77 -7.12 11.08
CA VAL A 14 3.84 -6.03 11.30
C VAL A 14 2.84 -6.38 12.38
N GLU A 15 2.27 -7.57 12.32
CA GLU A 15 1.27 -8.00 13.30
C GLU A 15 1.83 -8.04 14.72
N ARG A 16 3.10 -8.41 14.85
CA ARG A 16 3.73 -8.47 16.17
C ARG A 16 4.11 -7.09 16.73
N GLN A 17 4.39 -6.15 15.84
CA GLN A 17 4.98 -4.87 16.27
C GLN A 17 4.01 -3.70 16.22
N VAL A 18 2.93 -3.82 15.48
CA VAL A 18 2.08 -2.66 15.16
C VAL A 18 1.56 -1.94 16.40
N ASP A 19 1.21 -2.67 17.44
CA ASP A 19 0.64 -2.04 18.63
C ASP A 19 1.70 -1.36 19.51
N LYS A 20 2.97 -1.54 19.18
CA LYS A 20 4.07 -0.97 19.95
C LYS A 20 4.70 0.25 19.31
N VAL A 21 4.25 0.61 18.11
CA VAL A 21 4.88 1.67 17.32
C VAL A 21 3.92 2.84 17.17
N ASP A 22 4.43 4.04 17.32
CA ASP A 22 3.70 5.25 16.98
C ASP A 22 4.17 5.69 15.59
N PHE A 23 3.25 5.71 14.64
CA PHE A 23 3.56 6.06 13.26
C PHE A 23 3.31 7.53 12.94
N SER A 24 3.20 8.38 13.94
CA SER A 24 2.95 9.80 13.71
C SER A 24 3.96 10.39 12.74
N GLY A 25 3.46 11.12 11.75
CA GLY A 25 4.31 11.73 10.73
C GLY A 25 4.75 10.80 9.63
N LYS A 26 4.38 9.52 9.69
CA LYS A 26 4.74 8.55 8.66
C LYS A 26 3.60 8.35 7.68
N GLN A 27 3.95 7.98 6.48
CA GLN A 27 2.98 7.69 5.43
C GLN A 27 3.34 6.37 4.75
N LEU A 28 2.32 5.65 4.32
CA LEU A 28 2.50 4.42 3.55
C LEU A 28 1.60 4.45 2.34
N TYR A 29 2.15 4.21 1.19
CA TYR A 29 1.39 4.05 -0.04
C TYR A 29 1.55 2.60 -0.51
N VAL A 30 0.42 1.93 -0.76
CA VAL A 30 0.43 0.55 -1.22
C VAL A 30 -0.27 0.48 -2.57
N ALA A 31 0.50 0.16 -3.60
CA ALA A 31 -0.04 -0.07 -4.94
C ALA A 31 -0.03 -1.57 -5.22
N PHE A 32 -1.10 -2.08 -5.77
CA PHE A 32 -1.11 -3.48 -6.14
C PHE A 32 -2.00 -3.76 -7.34
N ALA A 33 -1.53 -4.69 -8.15
CA ALA A 33 -2.25 -5.14 -9.33
C ALA A 33 -3.28 -6.19 -8.94
N THR A 34 -4.41 -6.17 -9.61
CA THR A 34 -5.45 -7.15 -9.36
C THR A 34 -5.65 -8.11 -10.52
N GLN A 35 -4.90 -7.97 -11.60
CA GLN A 35 -4.95 -8.93 -12.70
C GLN A 35 -4.36 -10.27 -12.24
N PRO A 36 -5.12 -11.36 -12.36
CA PRO A 36 -4.59 -12.66 -11.98
C PRO A 36 -3.55 -13.12 -12.99
N ARG A 37 -2.59 -13.88 -12.50
CA ARG A 37 -1.63 -14.52 -13.39
C ARG A 37 -2.19 -15.86 -13.82
N PRO A 38 -2.24 -16.14 -15.12
CA PRO A 38 -2.82 -17.40 -15.61
C PRO A 38 -2.10 -18.64 -15.10
N ASP A 39 -0.80 -18.51 -14.80
CA ASP A 39 0.04 -19.62 -14.40
C ASP A 39 0.07 -19.84 -12.90
N ARG A 40 -0.71 -19.08 -12.12
CA ARG A 40 -0.69 -19.19 -10.67
C ARG A 40 -2.08 -19.28 -10.09
N LYS A 41 -2.24 -20.22 -9.16
CA LYS A 41 -3.51 -20.40 -8.48
C LYS A 41 -3.75 -19.37 -7.41
N LEU A 42 -2.70 -18.95 -6.73
CA LEU A 42 -2.82 -17.94 -5.69
C LEU A 42 -2.47 -16.59 -6.25
N SER A 43 -3.34 -15.67 -6.01
CA SER A 43 -3.13 -14.31 -6.43
C SER A 43 -2.30 -13.58 -5.38
N HIS A 44 -1.27 -12.90 -5.83
CA HIS A 44 -0.45 -12.09 -4.94
C HIS A 44 -1.27 -10.99 -4.28
N PHE A 45 -2.33 -10.54 -4.95
CA PHE A 45 -3.09 -9.44 -4.39
C PHE A 45 -3.97 -9.89 -3.23
N SER A 46 -4.29 -11.18 -3.11
CA SER A 46 -5.10 -11.63 -1.97
C SER A 46 -4.38 -11.44 -0.64
N LEU A 47 -3.07 -11.68 -0.62
CA LEU A 47 -2.27 -11.41 0.58
C LEU A 47 -2.19 -9.92 0.88
N THR A 48 -2.08 -9.10 -0.15
CA THR A 48 -2.08 -7.66 0.00
C THR A 48 -3.44 -7.17 0.50
N ASP A 49 -4.51 -7.74 -0.04
CA ASP A 49 -5.86 -7.39 0.37
C ASP A 49 -6.08 -7.76 1.84
N ASP A 50 -5.60 -8.92 2.27
CA ASP A 50 -5.65 -9.32 3.67
C ASP A 50 -4.85 -8.37 4.56
N PHE A 51 -3.67 -7.97 4.11
CA PHE A 51 -2.83 -7.02 4.84
C PHE A 51 -3.56 -5.69 5.01
N ILE A 52 -4.17 -5.19 3.94
CA ILE A 52 -4.91 -3.93 3.98
C ILE A 52 -6.13 -4.04 4.89
N GLY A 53 -6.79 -5.19 4.88
CA GLY A 53 -7.98 -5.38 5.70
C GLY A 53 -7.71 -5.61 7.17
N SER A 54 -6.53 -6.09 7.53
CA SER A 54 -6.22 -6.45 8.91
C SER A 54 -5.17 -5.56 9.56
N ALA A 55 -4.00 -5.48 8.96
CA ALA A 55 -2.88 -4.75 9.58
C ALA A 55 -2.99 -3.24 9.40
N VAL A 56 -3.44 -2.79 8.24
CA VAL A 56 -3.51 -1.36 7.96
C VAL A 56 -4.43 -0.60 8.91
N PRO A 57 -5.65 -1.09 9.22
CA PRO A 57 -6.47 -0.37 10.20
C PRO A 57 -5.81 -0.23 11.57
N ARG A 58 -5.02 -1.23 11.97
CA ARG A 58 -4.30 -1.15 13.24
C ARG A 58 -3.20 -0.11 13.19
N MET A 59 -2.52 0.00 12.05
CA MET A 59 -1.49 1.03 11.86
C MET A 59 -2.11 2.43 11.80
N GLU A 60 -3.28 2.56 11.19
CA GLU A 60 -3.97 3.85 11.15
C GLU A 60 -4.38 4.31 12.54
N LYS A 61 -4.76 3.40 13.41
CA LYS A 61 -5.03 3.73 14.81
C LYS A 61 -3.78 4.21 15.54
N ARG A 62 -2.62 3.87 15.02
CA ARG A 62 -1.34 4.31 15.57
C ARG A 62 -0.78 5.51 14.78
N HIS A 63 -1.66 6.25 14.11
CA HIS A 63 -1.36 7.51 13.44
C HIS A 63 -0.64 7.39 12.09
N LEU A 64 -0.62 6.20 11.49
CA LEU A 64 -0.08 6.05 10.15
C LEU A 64 -1.10 6.54 9.13
N ARG A 65 -0.64 7.37 8.20
CA ARG A 65 -1.46 7.75 7.07
C ARG A 65 -1.23 6.73 5.96
N VAL A 66 -2.28 6.03 5.56
CA VAL A 66 -2.19 4.98 4.55
C VAL A 66 -3.05 5.31 3.35
N VAL A 67 -2.49 5.15 2.18
CA VAL A 67 -3.23 5.20 0.92
C VAL A 67 -2.96 3.90 0.19
N SER A 68 -3.99 3.17 -0.15
CA SER A 68 -3.86 1.96 -0.94
C SER A 68 -4.61 2.13 -2.24
N LYS A 69 -4.05 1.60 -3.32
CA LYS A 69 -4.66 1.74 -4.64
C LYS A 69 -4.52 0.47 -5.44
N LYS A 70 -5.65 0.01 -5.95
CA LYS A 70 -5.71 -1.13 -6.86
C LYS A 70 -5.50 -0.67 -8.28
N PHE A 71 -4.77 -1.47 -9.04
CA PHE A 71 -4.52 -1.23 -10.46
C PHE A 71 -5.07 -2.41 -11.25
N PRO A 72 -6.37 -2.36 -11.60
CA PRO A 72 -7.00 -3.53 -12.23
C PRO A 72 -6.51 -3.81 -13.64
N GLU A 73 -5.85 -2.86 -14.27
CA GLU A 73 -5.32 -3.04 -15.61
C GLU A 73 -3.89 -3.55 -15.62
N GLU A 74 -3.29 -3.71 -14.44
CA GLU A 74 -1.88 -4.07 -14.34
C GLU A 74 -1.71 -5.49 -13.80
N THR A 75 -0.57 -6.09 -14.12
CA THR A 75 -0.14 -7.36 -13.54
C THR A 75 0.92 -7.10 -12.50
N HIS A 76 1.32 -8.14 -11.79
CA HIS A 76 2.44 -8.04 -10.85
C HIS A 76 3.71 -7.50 -11.54
N GLY A 77 3.90 -7.87 -12.81
CA GLY A 77 5.08 -7.42 -13.55
C GLY A 77 5.00 -6.00 -14.09
N THR A 78 3.82 -5.43 -14.22
CA THR A 78 3.67 -4.12 -14.84
C THR A 78 3.26 -3.01 -13.88
N VAL A 79 2.82 -3.36 -12.68
CA VAL A 79 2.29 -2.37 -11.73
C VAL A 79 3.35 -1.44 -11.17
N ALA A 80 4.62 -1.83 -11.23
CA ALA A 80 5.68 -1.05 -10.58
C ALA A 80 5.76 0.38 -11.09
N LEU A 81 5.68 0.57 -12.41
CA LEU A 81 5.83 1.91 -12.98
C LEU A 81 4.67 2.84 -12.64
N PRO A 82 3.41 2.49 -12.98
CA PRO A 82 2.31 3.37 -12.62
C PRO A 82 2.13 3.50 -11.10
N GLY A 83 2.39 2.44 -10.35
CA GLY A 83 2.29 2.49 -8.89
C GLY A 83 3.32 3.43 -8.28
N PHE A 84 4.55 3.37 -8.75
CA PHE A 84 5.59 4.25 -8.25
C PHE A 84 5.28 5.71 -8.59
N TYR A 85 4.86 5.98 -9.81
CA TYR A 85 4.51 7.32 -10.23
C TYR A 85 3.37 7.90 -9.41
N ASP A 86 2.30 7.15 -9.25
CA ASP A 86 1.16 7.59 -8.46
C ASP A 86 1.54 7.76 -6.99
N GLY A 87 2.38 6.86 -6.48
CA GLY A 87 2.85 6.93 -5.10
C GLY A 87 3.66 8.19 -4.83
N LEU A 88 4.55 8.54 -5.74
CA LEU A 88 5.33 9.78 -5.61
C LEU A 88 4.42 11.00 -5.56
N LYS A 89 3.43 11.05 -6.42
CA LYS A 89 2.48 12.17 -6.41
C LYS A 89 1.70 12.22 -5.11
N THR A 90 1.26 11.07 -4.66
CA THR A 90 0.42 10.99 -3.47
C THR A 90 1.18 11.37 -2.20
N LEU A 91 2.40 10.86 -2.06
CA LEU A 91 3.16 11.06 -0.83
C LEU A 91 3.88 12.40 -0.77
N PHE A 92 4.37 12.86 -1.91
CA PHE A 92 5.23 14.03 -1.90
C PHE A 92 4.57 15.28 -2.48
N PHE A 93 3.92 15.17 -3.61
CA PHE A 93 3.38 16.37 -4.23
C PHE A 93 2.13 16.87 -3.54
N ARG A 94 1.23 15.99 -3.20
CA ARG A 94 0.01 16.41 -2.53
C ARG A 94 0.28 16.95 -1.14
N SER A 95 1.22 16.34 -0.45
CA SER A 95 1.59 16.81 0.88
C SER A 95 2.32 18.13 0.83
N ALA A 96 3.19 18.29 -0.16
CA ALA A 96 3.98 19.49 -0.29
C ALA A 96 3.16 20.69 -0.73
N VAL A 97 2.22 20.44 -1.62
CA VAL A 97 1.44 21.49 -2.15
C VAL A 97 0.30 21.78 -1.30
N GLY A 98 -0.03 21.07 -0.54
CA GLY A 98 -0.86 21.24 0.20
C GLY A 98 -1.87 21.15 0.19
N ILE A 99 -1.84 21.10 0.23
CA ILE A 99 -2.60 21.18 0.55
C ILE A 99 -3.41 21.96 0.07
N SER A 100 -3.03 22.73 -0.27
CA SER A 100 -3.75 23.56 -0.69
C SER A 100 -4.34 23.39 -1.80
N LEU A 101 -4.22 22.67 -2.22
CA LEU A 101 -4.71 22.48 -3.29
C LEU A 101 -5.86 21.97 -3.26
N PRO A 102 -6.49 22.34 -2.88
CA PRO A 102 -7.60 21.81 -2.84
C PRO A 102 -8.19 21.93 -4.04
N ASN A 103 -8.02 22.53 -4.45
CA ASN A 103 -8.59 22.64 -5.40
C ASN A 103 -7.94 22.46 -6.35
N GLU A 104 -7.34 22.18 -6.20
CA GLU A 104 -6.80 21.99 -6.81
C GLU A 104 -6.88 21.57 -7.50
N PRO A 105 -7.07 21.88 -7.93
CA PRO A 105 -6.93 21.48 -8.55
C PRO A 105 -6.11 21.34 -8.80
N LEU A 106 -5.91 21.65 -8.89
CA LEU A 106 -5.31 21.65 -9.10
C LEU A 106 -5.18 21.43 -9.44
#